data_090b66250912ad73a84c0a2689418f41
#
_entry.id   090b66250912ad73a84c0a2689418f41
#
_cell.length_a   1.000
_cell.length_b   1.000
_cell.length_c   1.000
_cell.angle_alpha   90.00
_cell.angle_beta   90.00
_cell.angle_gamma   90.00
#
_symmetry.space_group_name_H-M   'P 1'
#
loop_
_entity.id
_entity.type
_entity.pdbx_description
1 polymer ?
#
loop_
_entity_poly.entity_id
_entity_poly.type
_entity_poly.pdbx_seq_one_letter_code
_entity_poly.pdbx_strand_id
1 'polypeptide(L)'
;MSLSAEYALVKGFVKERIPALLKEPRGYLHYPFIDPGSVYDGNVWDWDTYWSVYGLLPLMEELEPWLQEKILVHARGNVLNLLDHQLEDGYVPMMVEYNGEEEPYLITKHKQGRIMNMCKPFLCRQAALISNYTGDYSWVDLGKLERYLACYDRYYLHEGTGLYVWADDVMIGVDNDPAVFGRPPFSTASVYLNSFLSGEFRAMADILSAHGLDSRSYISKAEALSEKVREMMFDGRDGWFYSQDVDVKTRAFDWFHQGLGVFWKTLPLKIQSWTGFIPMYEGIATEEQAWRLVQRYHADKAFRCPYGITTLSQDESMFNIDATINPSNWLGPVWLVANYVVQKGFRRYGYVKEAAEIAAASLRLLAQDLRTSSELHEYYNPFTGAPVMNGGFINWNLLALNMAQENKEELYDC
;
A
#
# COMPACT_ATOMS: atom_id res chain seq x y z
N MET A 1 24.01 -8.68 -18.80
CA MET A 1 23.80 -9.93 -18.03
C MET A 1 22.39 -10.41 -18.36
N SER A 2 22.09 -11.71 -18.31
CA SER A 2 20.72 -12.19 -18.53
C SER A 2 19.84 -11.84 -17.31
N LEU A 3 18.52 -11.70 -17.50
CA LEU A 3 17.56 -11.51 -16.41
C LEU A 3 17.63 -12.62 -15.36
N SER A 4 17.91 -13.86 -15.79
CA SER A 4 18.10 -14.99 -14.86
C SER A 4 19.29 -14.79 -13.92
N ALA A 5 20.40 -14.21 -14.39
CA ALA A 5 21.54 -13.90 -13.55
C ALA A 5 21.27 -12.73 -12.59
N GLU A 6 20.48 -11.76 -13.01
CA GLU A 6 20.02 -10.64 -12.16
C GLU A 6 19.06 -11.14 -11.09
N TYR A 7 18.13 -12.02 -11.44
CA TYR A 7 17.24 -12.68 -10.47
C TYR A 7 18.03 -13.48 -9.43
N ALA A 8 19.01 -14.28 -9.86
CA ALA A 8 19.84 -15.05 -8.95
C ALA A 8 20.64 -14.16 -7.98
N LEU A 9 21.18 -13.04 -8.47
CA LEU A 9 21.92 -12.07 -7.66
C LEU A 9 21.02 -11.45 -6.58
N VAL A 10 19.86 -10.91 -6.97
CA VAL A 10 18.92 -10.27 -6.02
C VAL A 10 18.39 -11.28 -5.03
N LYS A 11 17.99 -12.48 -5.49
CA LYS A 11 17.49 -13.55 -4.63
C LYS A 11 18.55 -14.03 -3.63
N GLY A 12 19.79 -14.21 -4.05
CA GLY A 12 20.89 -14.61 -3.18
C GLY A 12 21.10 -13.57 -2.06
N PHE A 13 21.19 -12.31 -2.41
CA PHE A 13 21.35 -11.22 -1.44
C PHE A 13 20.20 -11.16 -0.43
N VAL A 14 18.96 -11.25 -0.90
CA VAL A 14 17.77 -11.24 -0.03
C VAL A 14 17.78 -12.41 0.94
N LYS A 15 18.05 -13.64 0.46
CA LYS A 15 18.09 -14.84 1.32
C LYS A 15 19.10 -14.72 2.46
N GLU A 16 20.24 -14.11 2.21
CA GLU A 16 21.26 -13.85 3.24
C GLU A 16 20.80 -12.83 4.29
N ARG A 17 19.90 -11.91 3.93
CA ARG A 17 19.43 -10.82 4.81
C ARG A 17 18.17 -11.18 5.61
N ILE A 18 17.39 -12.17 5.20
CA ILE A 18 16.15 -12.57 5.90
C ILE A 18 16.34 -12.73 7.42
N PRO A 19 17.39 -13.42 7.94
CA PRO A 19 17.55 -13.59 9.39
C PRO A 19 17.68 -12.25 10.15
N ALA A 20 18.24 -11.22 9.52
CA ALA A 20 18.42 -9.91 10.15
C ALA A 20 17.10 -9.12 10.27
N LEU A 21 16.09 -9.43 9.44
CA LEU A 21 14.76 -8.82 9.52
C LEU A 21 13.90 -9.41 10.64
N LEU A 22 14.26 -10.58 11.18
CA LEU A 22 13.48 -11.29 12.18
C LEU A 22 13.90 -10.84 13.59
N LYS A 23 13.03 -10.05 14.23
CA LYS A 23 13.29 -9.42 15.53
C LYS A 23 12.56 -10.13 16.66
N GLU A 24 13.22 -10.24 17.80
CA GLU A 24 12.64 -10.81 19.00
C GLU A 24 11.82 -9.74 19.76
N PRO A 25 10.84 -10.16 20.60
CA PRO A 25 10.01 -9.24 21.38
C PRO A 25 10.83 -8.31 22.26
N ARG A 26 10.42 -7.04 22.35
CA ARG A 26 11.03 -6.06 23.26
C ARG A 26 10.10 -4.85 23.50
N GLY A 27 10.09 -4.32 24.70
CA GLY A 27 9.33 -3.12 25.07
C GLY A 27 7.83 -3.32 24.83
N TYR A 28 7.22 -2.47 24.01
CA TYR A 28 5.81 -2.58 23.63
C TYR A 28 5.54 -3.62 22.56
N LEU A 29 6.55 -4.23 21.95
CA LEU A 29 6.41 -5.31 20.99
C LEU A 29 6.50 -6.65 21.71
N HIS A 30 5.35 -7.24 22.03
CA HIS A 30 5.24 -8.44 22.86
C HIS A 30 5.41 -9.74 22.08
N TYR A 31 5.35 -9.67 20.75
CA TYR A 31 5.50 -10.79 19.84
C TYR A 31 6.71 -10.59 18.93
N PRO A 32 7.38 -11.67 18.49
CA PRO A 32 8.43 -11.56 17.48
C PRO A 32 7.86 -10.98 16.18
N PHE A 33 8.66 -10.23 15.43
CA PHE A 33 8.16 -9.50 14.26
C PHE A 33 9.19 -9.40 13.14
N ILE A 34 8.73 -9.03 11.95
CA ILE A 34 9.56 -8.73 10.77
C ILE A 34 9.61 -7.21 10.61
N ASP A 35 10.78 -6.63 10.58
CA ASP A 35 10.94 -5.20 10.31
C ASP A 35 11.29 -4.90 8.84
N PRO A 36 11.14 -3.64 8.40
CA PRO A 36 11.46 -3.25 7.03
C PRO A 36 12.96 -3.19 6.71
N GLY A 37 13.81 -3.08 7.75
CA GLY A 37 15.23 -2.78 7.64
C GLY A 37 15.52 -1.28 7.56
N SER A 38 16.81 -0.91 7.42
CA SER A 38 17.29 0.47 7.31
C SER A 38 16.99 1.31 8.56
N VAL A 39 16.60 2.57 8.37
CA VAL A 39 16.22 3.52 9.43
C VAL A 39 14.93 3.16 10.17
N TYR A 40 14.19 2.19 9.66
CA TYR A 40 12.94 1.68 10.25
C TYR A 40 13.15 0.49 11.18
N ASP A 41 14.41 0.12 11.41
CA ASP A 41 14.83 -1.03 12.21
C ASP A 41 14.21 -1.01 13.62
N GLY A 42 13.67 -2.14 14.01
CA GLY A 42 13.13 -2.37 15.34
C GLY A 42 11.70 -1.88 15.57
N ASN A 43 11.02 -1.27 14.60
CA ASN A 43 9.64 -0.86 14.71
C ASN A 43 8.71 -1.75 13.87
N VAL A 44 7.47 -1.94 14.34
CA VAL A 44 6.41 -2.56 13.52
C VAL A 44 5.63 -1.46 12.84
N TRP A 45 5.66 -1.46 11.51
CA TRP A 45 4.90 -0.57 10.65
C TRP A 45 3.81 -1.36 9.95
N ASP A 46 2.63 -0.79 9.81
CA ASP A 46 1.43 -1.48 9.35
C ASP A 46 1.54 -2.09 7.93
N TRP A 47 1.57 -1.27 6.87
CA TRP A 47 1.59 -1.78 5.50
C TRP A 47 2.96 -2.35 5.10
N ASP A 48 4.06 -1.88 5.75
CA ASP A 48 5.41 -2.42 5.55
C ASP A 48 5.47 -3.90 5.91
N THR A 49 4.88 -4.26 7.06
CA THR A 49 4.84 -5.67 7.49
C THR A 49 4.04 -6.54 6.53
N TYR A 50 2.95 -6.01 5.95
CA TYR A 50 2.20 -6.73 4.94
C TYR A 50 3.06 -7.03 3.70
N TRP A 51 3.74 -6.01 3.16
CA TRP A 51 4.57 -6.19 1.97
C TRP A 51 5.78 -7.06 2.22
N SER A 52 6.40 -6.97 3.41
CA SER A 52 7.49 -7.88 3.81
C SER A 52 7.03 -9.34 3.82
N VAL A 53 5.91 -9.63 4.47
CA VAL A 53 5.35 -10.99 4.52
C VAL A 53 4.96 -11.47 3.12
N TYR A 54 4.26 -10.62 2.36
CA TYR A 54 3.86 -10.94 0.99
C TYR A 54 5.07 -11.26 0.09
N GLY A 55 6.14 -10.48 0.22
CA GLY A 55 7.38 -10.68 -0.54
C GLY A 55 8.16 -11.94 -0.14
N LEU A 56 8.08 -12.35 1.12
CA LEU A 56 8.80 -13.52 1.64
C LEU A 56 8.13 -14.85 1.31
N LEU A 57 6.78 -14.91 1.27
CA LEU A 57 6.06 -16.19 1.12
C LEU A 57 6.48 -17.00 -0.13
N PRO A 58 6.68 -16.41 -1.32
CA PRO A 58 7.13 -17.18 -2.49
C PRO A 58 8.53 -17.77 -2.38
N LEU A 59 9.35 -17.28 -1.45
CA LEU A 59 10.69 -17.78 -1.21
C LEU A 59 10.73 -18.96 -0.21
N MET A 60 9.64 -19.18 0.51
CA MET A 60 9.59 -20.11 1.65
C MET A 60 10.09 -21.51 1.31
N GLU A 61 9.65 -22.08 0.19
CA GLU A 61 10.03 -23.43 -0.23
C GLU A 61 11.55 -23.61 -0.47
N GLU A 62 12.26 -22.51 -0.70
CA GLU A 62 13.71 -22.49 -0.93
C GLU A 62 14.53 -22.24 0.35
N LEU A 63 13.87 -22.06 1.51
CA LEU A 63 14.52 -21.79 2.79
C LEU A 63 14.58 -23.04 3.65
N GLU A 64 15.52 -23.05 4.59
CA GLU A 64 15.63 -24.14 5.59
C GLU A 64 14.36 -24.20 6.47
N PRO A 65 13.87 -25.40 6.84
CA PRO A 65 12.62 -25.57 7.59
C PRO A 65 12.52 -24.73 8.87
N TRP A 66 13.60 -24.59 9.62
CA TRP A 66 13.63 -23.77 10.84
C TRP A 66 13.42 -22.29 10.54
N LEU A 67 13.89 -21.81 9.39
CA LEU A 67 13.74 -20.42 9.00
C LEU A 67 12.31 -20.15 8.47
N GLN A 68 11.72 -21.12 7.78
CA GLN A 68 10.32 -21.06 7.37
C GLN A 68 9.40 -20.91 8.60
N GLU A 69 9.57 -21.76 9.61
CA GLU A 69 8.80 -21.70 10.85
C GLU A 69 9.00 -20.34 11.55
N LYS A 70 10.25 -19.90 11.65
CA LYS A 70 10.55 -18.59 12.27
C LYS A 70 9.87 -17.44 11.54
N ILE A 71 9.91 -17.40 10.22
CA ILE A 71 9.22 -16.37 9.41
C ILE A 71 7.71 -16.37 9.69
N LEU A 72 7.06 -17.54 9.74
CA LEU A 72 5.61 -17.62 9.99
C LEU A 72 5.24 -17.14 11.40
N VAL A 73 6.04 -17.47 12.41
CA VAL A 73 5.84 -16.97 13.77
C VAL A 73 5.96 -15.44 13.82
N HIS A 74 6.98 -14.88 13.18
CA HIS A 74 7.22 -13.43 13.12
C HIS A 74 6.16 -12.70 12.28
N ALA A 75 5.70 -13.31 11.18
CA ALA A 75 4.61 -12.77 10.37
C ALA A 75 3.29 -12.65 11.15
N ARG A 76 2.94 -13.67 11.94
CA ARG A 76 1.79 -13.60 12.87
C ARG A 76 2.03 -12.53 13.92
N GLY A 77 3.23 -12.44 14.45
CA GLY A 77 3.61 -11.45 15.46
C GLY A 77 3.47 -10.01 14.99
N ASN A 78 3.65 -9.71 13.69
CA ASN A 78 3.37 -8.38 13.15
C ASN A 78 1.92 -7.96 13.37
N VAL A 79 0.96 -8.83 13.03
CA VAL A 79 -0.48 -8.57 13.23
C VAL A 79 -0.82 -8.51 14.70
N LEU A 80 -0.29 -9.45 15.49
CA LEU A 80 -0.56 -9.52 16.93
C LEU A 80 -0.03 -8.29 17.67
N ASN A 81 1.15 -7.78 17.35
CA ASN A 81 1.69 -6.56 17.94
C ASN A 81 0.80 -5.34 17.66
N LEU A 82 0.32 -5.17 16.44
CA LEU A 82 -0.59 -4.06 16.10
C LEU A 82 -1.94 -4.19 16.84
N LEU A 83 -2.53 -5.39 16.84
CA LEU A 83 -3.80 -5.65 17.52
C LEU A 83 -3.68 -5.66 19.06
N ASP A 84 -2.50 -5.87 19.62
CA ASP A 84 -2.27 -5.78 21.07
C ASP A 84 -2.41 -4.34 21.58
N HIS A 85 -2.13 -3.37 20.72
CA HIS A 85 -2.29 -1.94 20.97
C HIS A 85 -3.64 -1.36 20.51
N GLN A 86 -4.61 -2.22 20.15
CA GLN A 86 -5.94 -1.75 19.78
C GLN A 86 -6.67 -1.14 20.97
N LEU A 87 -7.23 0.05 20.81
CA LEU A 87 -8.07 0.71 21.79
C LEU A 87 -9.52 0.15 21.79
N GLU A 88 -10.29 0.49 22.82
CA GLU A 88 -11.67 -0.01 22.99
C GLU A 88 -12.59 0.41 21.81
N ASP A 89 -12.35 1.58 21.21
CA ASP A 89 -13.12 2.08 20.07
C ASP A 89 -12.68 1.47 18.73
N GLY A 90 -11.69 0.58 18.73
CA GLY A 90 -11.18 -0.12 17.56
C GLY A 90 -9.96 0.52 16.92
N TYR A 91 -9.52 1.70 17.38
CA TYR A 91 -8.32 2.36 16.85
C TYR A 91 -7.09 1.47 17.01
N VAL A 92 -6.34 1.27 15.93
CA VAL A 92 -5.06 0.54 15.90
C VAL A 92 -3.98 1.50 15.40
N PRO A 93 -2.86 1.68 16.13
CA PRO A 93 -1.79 2.57 15.67
C PRO A 93 -1.15 2.01 14.38
N MET A 94 -0.72 2.89 13.49
CA MET A 94 -0.03 2.48 12.27
C MET A 94 1.42 2.02 12.51
N MET A 95 1.96 2.35 13.66
CA MET A 95 3.31 2.00 14.06
C MET A 95 3.35 1.73 15.58
N VAL A 96 4.16 0.75 15.98
CA VAL A 96 4.53 0.48 17.36
C VAL A 96 6.03 0.52 17.47
N GLU A 97 6.53 1.40 18.35
CA GLU A 97 7.96 1.63 18.55
C GLU A 97 8.61 0.57 19.44
N TYR A 98 9.80 0.14 19.02
CA TYR A 98 10.59 -0.87 19.72
C TYR A 98 11.17 -0.38 21.06
N ASN A 99 11.63 0.87 21.11
CA ASN A 99 12.29 1.44 22.28
C ASN A 99 11.37 2.26 23.18
N GLY A 100 10.04 2.12 23.02
CA GLY A 100 9.09 2.88 23.81
C GLY A 100 9.14 2.49 25.29
N GLU A 101 9.62 3.40 26.16
CA GLU A 101 9.36 3.36 27.61
C GLU A 101 8.04 4.05 27.95
N GLU A 102 7.49 4.80 26.99
CA GLU A 102 6.21 5.50 27.08
C GLU A 102 5.20 4.95 26.08
N GLU A 103 3.93 5.15 26.36
CA GLU A 103 2.84 4.76 25.45
C GLU A 103 3.05 5.36 24.04
N PRO A 104 2.82 4.58 22.95
CA PRO A 104 3.02 5.08 21.59
C PRO A 104 2.33 6.41 21.33
N TYR A 105 3.03 7.33 20.67
CA TYR A 105 2.57 8.70 20.43
C TYR A 105 1.16 8.78 19.81
N LEU A 106 0.86 7.94 18.84
CA LEU A 106 -0.44 7.93 18.16
C LEU A 106 -1.58 7.54 19.11
N ILE A 107 -1.35 6.57 19.99
CA ILE A 107 -2.31 6.14 21.01
C ILE A 107 -2.56 7.28 21.99
N THR A 108 -1.50 7.92 22.46
CA THR A 108 -1.59 9.07 23.38
C THR A 108 -2.41 10.20 22.77
N LYS A 109 -2.19 10.54 21.49
CA LYS A 109 -2.96 11.58 20.79
C LYS A 109 -4.42 11.22 20.62
N HIS A 110 -4.71 9.98 20.24
CA HIS A 110 -6.08 9.50 20.11
C HIS A 110 -6.84 9.57 21.45
N LYS A 111 -6.22 9.10 22.53
CA LYS A 111 -6.78 9.19 23.91
C LYS A 111 -7.03 10.64 24.36
N GLN A 112 -6.26 11.60 23.85
CA GLN A 112 -6.46 13.03 24.09
C GLN A 112 -7.59 13.63 23.22
N GLY A 113 -8.28 12.85 22.41
CA GLY A 113 -9.38 13.25 21.55
C GLY A 113 -8.97 13.81 20.19
N ARG A 114 -7.69 13.69 19.80
CA ARG A 114 -7.23 14.01 18.45
C ARG A 114 -7.30 12.74 17.59
N ILE A 115 -8.26 12.68 16.69
CA ILE A 115 -8.33 11.58 15.73
C ILE A 115 -7.14 11.69 14.78
N MET A 116 -6.30 10.67 14.80
CA MET A 116 -5.12 10.52 13.93
C MET A 116 -5.41 9.47 12.86
N ASN A 117 -4.62 9.45 11.78
CA ASN A 117 -4.65 8.32 10.86
C ASN A 117 -4.27 7.04 11.61
N MET A 118 -5.02 5.97 11.38
CA MET A 118 -4.80 4.67 12.00
C MET A 118 -4.08 3.71 11.05
N CYS A 119 -3.83 2.52 11.52
CA CYS A 119 -3.33 1.41 10.72
C CYS A 119 -4.05 1.36 9.36
N LYS A 120 -3.28 1.40 8.29
CA LYS A 120 -3.77 1.33 6.91
C LYS A 120 -4.48 0.00 6.65
N PRO A 121 -5.34 -0.11 5.62
CA PRO A 121 -6.21 -1.26 5.40
C PRO A 121 -5.45 -2.50 4.89
N PHE A 122 -4.62 -3.09 5.77
CA PHE A 122 -3.80 -4.27 5.49
C PHE A 122 -3.79 -5.32 6.61
N LEU A 123 -4.48 -5.12 7.75
CA LEU A 123 -4.48 -6.09 8.86
C LEU A 123 -5.25 -7.37 8.53
N CYS A 124 -6.47 -7.26 8.00
CA CYS A 124 -7.25 -8.41 7.58
C CYS A 124 -6.55 -9.13 6.42
N ARG A 125 -5.99 -8.37 5.47
CA ARG A 125 -5.23 -8.94 4.36
C ARG A 125 -4.01 -9.72 4.83
N GLN A 126 -3.26 -9.19 5.79
CA GLN A 126 -2.10 -9.87 6.32
C GLN A 126 -2.50 -11.13 7.09
N ALA A 127 -3.55 -11.04 7.91
CA ALA A 127 -4.09 -12.20 8.62
C ALA A 127 -4.57 -13.28 7.64
N ALA A 128 -5.34 -12.91 6.61
CA ALA A 128 -5.79 -13.83 5.57
C ALA A 128 -4.62 -14.43 4.78
N LEU A 129 -3.63 -13.62 4.41
CA LEU A 129 -2.45 -14.07 3.66
C LEU A 129 -1.69 -15.16 4.40
N ILE A 130 -1.40 -14.96 5.68
CA ILE A 130 -0.67 -15.91 6.53
C ILE A 130 -1.52 -17.15 6.76
N SER A 131 -2.80 -16.99 7.05
CA SER A 131 -3.73 -18.09 7.32
C SER A 131 -3.99 -18.95 6.09
N ASN A 132 -4.12 -18.36 4.91
CA ASN A 132 -4.21 -19.08 3.63
C ASN A 132 -2.96 -19.91 3.35
N TYR A 133 -1.78 -19.34 3.61
CA TYR A 133 -0.52 -20.05 3.39
C TYR A 133 -0.35 -21.26 4.33
N THR A 134 -0.75 -21.10 5.60
CA THR A 134 -0.59 -22.14 6.63
C THR A 134 -1.77 -23.10 6.74
N GLY A 135 -2.93 -22.75 6.17
CA GLY A 135 -4.19 -23.45 6.40
C GLY A 135 -4.76 -23.29 7.83
N ASP A 136 -4.17 -22.41 8.64
CA ASP A 136 -4.53 -22.20 10.04
C ASP A 136 -5.07 -20.77 10.28
N TYR A 137 -6.33 -20.67 10.63
CA TYR A 137 -7.02 -19.43 10.99
C TYR A 137 -7.28 -19.28 12.49
N SER A 138 -6.92 -20.29 13.32
CA SER A 138 -7.26 -20.34 14.73
C SER A 138 -6.61 -19.23 15.59
N TRP A 139 -5.53 -18.63 15.12
CA TRP A 139 -4.80 -17.55 15.78
C TRP A 139 -5.42 -16.16 15.57
N VAL A 140 -6.38 -16.02 14.63
CA VAL A 140 -6.96 -14.74 14.24
C VAL A 140 -8.04 -14.32 15.24
N ASP A 141 -7.89 -13.15 15.86
CA ASP A 141 -8.91 -12.55 16.72
C ASP A 141 -9.94 -11.79 15.87
N LEU A 142 -11.03 -12.47 15.54
CA LEU A 142 -12.13 -11.93 14.73
C LEU A 142 -12.71 -10.66 15.35
N GLY A 143 -12.92 -10.65 16.67
CA GLY A 143 -13.52 -9.50 17.37
C GLY A 143 -12.64 -8.26 17.30
N LYS A 144 -11.31 -8.41 17.33
CA LYS A 144 -10.38 -7.29 17.14
C LYS A 144 -10.40 -6.78 15.72
N LEU A 145 -10.43 -7.65 14.71
CA LEU A 145 -10.52 -7.24 13.30
C LEU A 145 -11.85 -6.54 12.99
N GLU A 146 -12.96 -7.03 13.53
CA GLU A 146 -14.26 -6.36 13.38
C GLU A 146 -14.26 -4.96 14.01
N ARG A 147 -13.72 -4.79 15.20
CA ARG A 147 -13.59 -3.47 15.85
C ARG A 147 -12.69 -2.52 15.06
N TYR A 148 -11.59 -3.04 14.51
CA TYR A 148 -10.70 -2.27 13.62
C TYR A 148 -11.45 -1.72 12.39
N LEU A 149 -12.23 -2.56 11.71
CA LEU A 149 -13.03 -2.13 10.55
C LEU A 149 -14.18 -1.20 10.95
N ALA A 150 -14.82 -1.43 12.11
CA ALA A 150 -15.84 -0.53 12.64
C ALA A 150 -15.27 0.86 13.02
N CYS A 151 -14.00 0.94 13.39
CA CYS A 151 -13.32 2.22 13.64
C CYS A 151 -13.21 3.06 12.35
N TYR A 152 -12.97 2.41 11.18
CA TYR A 152 -13.05 3.11 9.89
C TYR A 152 -14.43 3.69 9.64
N ASP A 153 -15.49 2.92 9.84
CA ASP A 153 -16.86 3.39 9.67
C ASP A 153 -17.20 4.56 10.62
N ARG A 154 -16.67 4.51 11.83
CA ARG A 154 -16.96 5.50 12.86
C ARG A 154 -16.29 6.86 12.66
N TYR A 155 -15.01 6.86 12.27
CA TYR A 155 -14.20 8.09 12.29
C TYR A 155 -13.82 8.60 10.91
N TYR A 156 -13.77 7.73 9.90
CA TYR A 156 -13.21 8.08 8.60
C TYR A 156 -14.23 8.04 7.46
N LEU A 157 -15.44 7.52 7.70
CA LEU A 157 -16.50 7.51 6.70
C LEU A 157 -17.09 8.91 6.53
N HIS A 158 -16.96 9.47 5.34
CA HIS A 158 -17.66 10.72 4.97
C HIS A 158 -19.08 10.39 4.50
N GLU A 159 -20.08 10.60 5.38
CA GLU A 159 -21.48 10.21 5.15
C GLU A 159 -22.07 10.78 3.86
N GLY A 160 -21.70 12.03 3.50
CA GLY A 160 -22.23 12.71 2.30
C GLY A 160 -21.86 12.04 0.99
N THR A 161 -20.74 11.30 0.95
CA THR A 161 -20.24 10.62 -0.26
C THR A 161 -20.23 9.10 -0.14
N GLY A 162 -20.15 8.58 1.08
CA GLY A 162 -19.89 7.15 1.33
C GLY A 162 -18.44 6.73 1.03
N LEU A 163 -17.53 7.69 0.87
CA LEU A 163 -16.09 7.46 0.75
C LEU A 163 -15.42 7.65 2.10
N TYR A 164 -14.26 7.03 2.29
CA TYR A 164 -13.43 7.18 3.49
C TYR A 164 -12.36 8.24 3.26
N VAL A 165 -12.10 9.05 4.29
CA VAL A 165 -11.20 10.19 4.27
C VAL A 165 -10.03 10.00 5.23
N TRP A 166 -8.91 10.66 4.95
CA TRP A 166 -7.82 10.76 5.90
C TRP A 166 -8.14 11.77 7.00
N ALA A 167 -7.86 11.40 8.25
CA ALA A 167 -8.05 12.29 9.39
C ALA A 167 -6.99 13.40 9.46
N ASP A 168 -5.82 13.15 8.87
CA ASP A 168 -4.68 14.08 8.85
C ASP A 168 -3.96 13.94 7.52
N ASP A 169 -3.11 14.88 7.16
CA ASP A 169 -2.33 14.90 5.93
C ASP A 169 -0.99 14.15 6.03
N VAL A 170 -0.66 13.66 7.22
CA VAL A 170 0.55 12.87 7.50
C VAL A 170 0.22 11.42 7.85
N MET A 171 1.23 10.55 7.83
CA MET A 171 1.09 9.11 8.21
C MET A 171 0.10 8.36 7.31
N ILE A 172 0.08 8.69 6.04
CA ILE A 172 -0.80 8.10 5.03
C ILE A 172 -0.12 6.99 4.19
N GLY A 173 1.17 6.75 4.43
CA GLY A 173 2.01 5.78 3.72
C GLY A 173 2.67 6.35 2.46
N VAL A 174 2.00 7.23 1.74
CA VAL A 174 2.53 8.01 0.61
C VAL A 174 2.79 9.43 1.11
N ASP A 175 3.81 9.61 1.94
CA ASP A 175 3.95 10.71 2.89
C ASP A 175 3.84 12.13 2.33
N ASN A 176 4.26 12.36 1.09
CA ASN A 176 4.08 13.64 0.42
C ASN A 176 3.20 13.55 -0.83
N ASP A 177 2.18 12.65 -0.82
CA ASP A 177 1.17 12.61 -1.89
C ASP A 177 0.52 13.99 -2.02
N PRO A 178 0.71 14.70 -3.14
CA PRO A 178 0.22 16.06 -3.30
C PRO A 178 -1.31 16.17 -3.32
N ALA A 179 -2.01 15.05 -3.44
CA ALA A 179 -3.47 15.03 -3.28
C ALA A 179 -3.92 15.03 -1.81
N VAL A 180 -2.99 14.79 -0.85
CA VAL A 180 -3.31 14.69 0.58
C VAL A 180 -2.45 15.65 1.41
N PHE A 181 -1.14 15.66 1.19
CA PHE A 181 -0.19 16.44 1.99
C PHE A 181 -0.47 17.95 1.92
N GLY A 182 -0.53 18.60 3.08
CA GLY A 182 -0.83 20.01 3.22
C GLY A 182 -2.32 20.35 3.14
N ARG A 183 -3.22 19.37 3.07
CA ARG A 183 -4.66 19.58 3.04
C ARG A 183 -5.29 19.55 4.45
N PRO A 184 -6.46 20.19 4.63
CA PRO A 184 -7.16 20.16 5.91
C PRO A 184 -7.52 18.74 6.36
N PRO A 185 -7.57 18.47 7.68
CA PRO A 185 -8.07 17.21 8.21
C PRO A 185 -9.45 16.84 7.66
N PHE A 186 -9.68 15.56 7.39
CA PHE A 186 -10.95 14.99 6.88
C PHE A 186 -11.42 15.58 5.53
N SER A 187 -10.55 16.25 4.77
CA SER A 187 -10.92 16.88 3.50
C SER A 187 -10.70 15.99 2.28
N THR A 188 -9.84 14.97 2.38
CA THR A 188 -9.44 14.17 1.23
C THR A 188 -9.89 12.72 1.33
N ALA A 189 -10.77 12.30 0.41
CA ALA A 189 -11.01 10.90 0.10
C ALA A 189 -10.00 10.45 -0.96
N SER A 190 -8.94 9.73 -0.56
CA SER A 190 -7.91 9.31 -1.49
C SER A 190 -8.27 8.02 -2.22
N VAL A 191 -7.80 7.89 -3.46
CA VAL A 191 -7.92 6.65 -4.25
C VAL A 191 -7.24 5.50 -3.51
N TYR A 192 -6.06 5.76 -2.92
CA TYR A 192 -5.32 4.80 -2.12
C TYR A 192 -6.18 4.18 -1.00
N LEU A 193 -6.69 5.02 -0.10
CA LEU A 193 -7.46 4.54 1.07
C LEU A 193 -8.70 3.75 0.66
N ASN A 194 -9.49 4.31 -0.25
CA ASN A 194 -10.78 3.72 -0.62
C ASN A 194 -10.61 2.41 -1.42
N SER A 195 -9.59 2.34 -2.28
CA SER A 195 -9.33 1.11 -3.04
C SER A 195 -8.81 -0.01 -2.15
N PHE A 196 -7.81 0.24 -1.31
CA PHE A 196 -7.28 -0.77 -0.41
C PHE A 196 -8.29 -1.18 0.66
N LEU A 197 -9.10 -0.25 1.18
CA LEU A 197 -10.14 -0.60 2.17
C LEU A 197 -11.23 -1.51 1.58
N SER A 198 -11.59 -1.33 0.30
CA SER A 198 -12.47 -2.28 -0.39
C SER A 198 -11.91 -3.72 -0.36
N GLY A 199 -10.61 -3.88 -0.62
CA GLY A 199 -9.96 -5.18 -0.53
C GLY A 199 -9.77 -5.68 0.89
N GLU A 200 -9.65 -4.80 1.87
CA GLU A 200 -9.60 -5.15 3.29
C GLU A 200 -10.93 -5.74 3.77
N PHE A 201 -12.06 -5.18 3.32
CA PHE A 201 -13.39 -5.77 3.57
C PHE A 201 -13.53 -7.15 2.93
N ARG A 202 -12.99 -7.37 1.71
CA ARG A 202 -12.96 -8.71 1.09
C ARG A 202 -12.13 -9.69 1.91
N ALA A 203 -10.96 -9.27 2.38
CA ALA A 203 -10.11 -10.12 3.22
C ALA A 203 -10.81 -10.51 4.53
N MET A 204 -11.56 -9.60 5.15
CA MET A 204 -12.39 -9.95 6.32
C MET A 204 -13.50 -10.94 5.97
N ALA A 205 -14.14 -10.78 4.81
CA ALA A 205 -15.13 -11.73 4.35
C ALA A 205 -14.55 -13.13 4.13
N ASP A 206 -13.34 -13.23 3.58
CA ASP A 206 -12.62 -14.49 3.39
C ASP A 206 -12.30 -15.16 4.73
N ILE A 207 -11.83 -14.37 5.72
CA ILE A 207 -11.55 -14.86 7.07
C ILE A 207 -12.82 -15.41 7.72
N LEU A 208 -13.94 -14.67 7.67
CA LEU A 208 -15.23 -15.13 8.23
C LEU A 208 -15.72 -16.41 7.53
N SER A 209 -15.60 -16.47 6.22
CA SER A 209 -15.97 -17.66 5.43
C SER A 209 -15.14 -18.89 5.83
N ALA A 210 -13.83 -18.71 6.07
CA ALA A 210 -12.95 -19.78 6.55
C ALA A 210 -13.34 -20.30 7.95
N HIS A 211 -13.94 -19.43 8.78
CA HIS A 211 -14.52 -19.83 10.07
C HIS A 211 -15.97 -20.36 9.97
N GLY A 212 -16.54 -20.47 8.77
CA GLY A 212 -17.93 -20.89 8.57
C GLY A 212 -18.98 -19.87 9.03
N LEU A 213 -18.58 -18.58 9.15
CA LEU A 213 -19.44 -17.48 9.57
C LEU A 213 -20.00 -16.70 8.38
N ASP A 214 -21.06 -15.92 8.62
CA ASP A 214 -21.69 -15.10 7.59
C ASP A 214 -20.80 -13.92 7.19
N SER A 215 -20.36 -13.90 5.93
CA SER A 215 -19.46 -12.90 5.36
C SER A 215 -20.15 -11.86 4.47
N ARG A 216 -21.48 -11.99 4.23
CA ARG A 216 -22.22 -11.19 3.24
C ARG A 216 -22.16 -9.69 3.50
N SER A 217 -22.15 -9.27 4.76
CA SER A 217 -22.08 -7.84 5.12
C SER A 217 -20.79 -7.19 4.62
N TYR A 218 -19.66 -7.88 4.75
CA TYR A 218 -18.36 -7.36 4.30
C TYR A 218 -18.19 -7.44 2.78
N ILE A 219 -18.75 -8.47 2.13
CA ILE A 219 -18.82 -8.52 0.67
C ILE A 219 -19.61 -7.32 0.14
N SER A 220 -20.79 -7.05 0.70
CA SER A 220 -21.62 -5.90 0.30
C SER A 220 -20.93 -4.57 0.55
N LYS A 221 -20.19 -4.40 1.66
CA LYS A 221 -19.39 -3.19 1.92
C LYS A 221 -18.28 -3.01 0.88
N ALA A 222 -17.57 -4.08 0.54
CA ALA A 222 -16.51 -4.06 -0.46
C ALA A 222 -17.04 -3.67 -1.85
N GLU A 223 -18.17 -4.23 -2.25
CA GLU A 223 -18.83 -3.94 -3.52
C GLU A 223 -19.33 -2.50 -3.59
N ALA A 224 -20.03 -2.04 -2.54
CA ALA A 224 -20.52 -0.68 -2.46
C ALA A 224 -19.39 0.36 -2.51
N LEU A 225 -18.29 0.11 -1.80
CA LEU A 225 -17.13 1.01 -1.84
C LEU A 225 -16.45 0.98 -3.22
N SER A 226 -16.32 -0.21 -3.83
CA SER A 226 -15.79 -0.36 -5.18
C SER A 226 -16.61 0.43 -6.22
N GLU A 227 -17.93 0.40 -6.09
CA GLU A 227 -18.84 1.19 -6.94
C GLU A 227 -18.60 2.69 -6.75
N LYS A 228 -18.49 3.17 -5.50
CA LYS A 228 -18.17 4.58 -5.22
C LYS A 228 -16.84 5.01 -5.82
N VAL A 229 -15.80 4.18 -5.74
CA VAL A 229 -14.51 4.46 -6.39
C VAL A 229 -14.69 4.59 -7.90
N ARG A 230 -15.40 3.67 -8.55
CA ARG A 230 -15.65 3.71 -10.00
C ARG A 230 -16.43 4.95 -10.44
N GLU A 231 -17.47 5.31 -9.70
CA GLU A 231 -18.38 6.38 -10.09
C GLU A 231 -17.87 7.78 -9.75
N MET A 232 -17.26 7.94 -8.56
CA MET A 232 -16.93 9.27 -8.03
C MET A 232 -15.46 9.64 -8.23
N MET A 233 -14.56 8.67 -8.36
CA MET A 233 -13.13 8.94 -8.46
C MET A 233 -12.61 8.88 -9.89
N PHE A 234 -13.30 8.20 -10.82
CA PHE A 234 -12.88 8.14 -12.22
C PHE A 234 -13.36 9.35 -13.01
N ASP A 235 -12.42 10.10 -13.57
CA ASP A 235 -12.72 11.16 -14.55
C ASP A 235 -12.69 10.59 -15.97
N GLY A 236 -13.87 10.48 -16.60
CA GLY A 236 -14.00 9.93 -17.95
C GLY A 236 -13.39 10.81 -19.05
N ARG A 237 -13.06 12.08 -18.79
CA ARG A 237 -12.38 12.97 -19.75
C ARG A 237 -10.90 12.66 -19.80
N ASP A 238 -10.27 12.60 -18.62
CA ASP A 238 -8.83 12.36 -18.49
C ASP A 238 -8.49 10.86 -18.54
N GLY A 239 -9.48 9.97 -18.31
CA GLY A 239 -9.26 8.54 -18.22
C GLY A 239 -8.45 8.12 -16.99
N TRP A 240 -8.65 8.81 -15.87
CA TRP A 240 -7.85 8.64 -14.66
C TRP A 240 -8.67 8.62 -13.38
N PHE A 241 -8.21 7.87 -12.36
CA PHE A 241 -8.78 7.93 -11.02
C PHE A 241 -8.10 9.02 -10.20
N TYR A 242 -8.91 9.95 -9.69
CA TYR A 242 -8.46 11.08 -8.86
C TYR A 242 -8.99 10.98 -7.44
N SER A 243 -8.16 11.30 -6.46
CA SER A 243 -8.61 11.59 -5.11
C SER A 243 -9.61 12.76 -5.11
N GLN A 244 -10.51 12.78 -4.13
CA GLN A 244 -11.61 13.74 -4.08
C GLN A 244 -11.48 14.68 -2.88
N ASP A 245 -11.64 15.98 -3.12
CA ASP A 245 -11.91 16.94 -2.07
C ASP A 245 -13.37 16.80 -1.64
N VAL A 246 -13.61 16.50 -0.38
CA VAL A 246 -14.95 16.35 0.20
C VAL A 246 -15.33 17.50 1.13
N ASP A 247 -14.40 18.40 1.47
CA ASP A 247 -14.68 19.64 2.26
C ASP A 247 -15.18 20.78 1.35
N VAL A 248 -16.16 20.45 0.52
CA VAL A 248 -16.73 21.40 -0.44
C VAL A 248 -17.88 22.16 0.20
N LYS A 249 -17.68 23.47 0.37
CA LYS A 249 -18.72 24.36 0.91
C LYS A 249 -19.51 25.02 -0.20
N THR A 250 -20.72 24.52 -0.43
CA THR A 250 -21.68 25.13 -1.36
C THR A 250 -22.44 26.25 -0.66
N ARG A 251 -22.47 27.44 -1.28
CA ARG A 251 -23.31 28.52 -0.79
C ARG A 251 -24.78 28.22 -1.05
N ALA A 252 -25.44 27.70 -0.03
CA ALA A 252 -26.85 27.30 -0.08
C ALA A 252 -27.73 28.04 0.98
N PHE A 253 -27.22 29.13 1.57
CA PHE A 253 -27.86 29.80 2.70
C PHE A 253 -28.82 30.92 2.28
N ASP A 254 -28.87 31.31 1.01
CA ASP A 254 -29.83 32.25 0.49
C ASP A 254 -30.71 31.61 -0.61
N TRP A 255 -31.89 32.19 -0.81
CA TRP A 255 -32.89 31.70 -1.75
C TRP A 255 -32.40 31.69 -3.20
N PHE A 256 -31.54 32.61 -3.58
CA PHE A 256 -31.04 32.74 -4.95
C PHE A 256 -30.14 31.54 -5.29
N HIS A 257 -29.17 31.18 -4.44
CA HIS A 257 -28.29 30.06 -4.66
C HIS A 257 -29.04 28.73 -4.61
N GLN A 258 -29.97 28.57 -3.69
CA GLN A 258 -30.81 27.36 -3.61
C GLN A 258 -31.66 27.19 -4.88
N GLY A 259 -32.19 28.27 -5.43
CA GLY A 259 -33.02 28.26 -6.63
C GLY A 259 -32.28 27.87 -7.91
N LEU A 260 -30.98 28.01 -7.96
CA LEU A 260 -30.15 27.60 -9.11
C LEU A 260 -29.88 26.06 -9.17
N GLY A 261 -30.09 25.33 -8.07
CA GLY A 261 -29.90 23.88 -8.02
C GLY A 261 -28.48 23.43 -8.30
N VAL A 262 -27.47 24.27 -8.10
CA VAL A 262 -26.06 23.98 -8.34
C VAL A 262 -25.36 23.72 -7.02
N PHE A 263 -24.88 22.51 -6.85
CA PHE A 263 -24.06 22.12 -5.71
C PHE A 263 -23.12 20.99 -6.08
N TRP A 264 -21.95 20.96 -5.44
CA TRP A 264 -20.95 19.89 -5.62
C TRP A 264 -20.95 19.00 -4.40
N LYS A 265 -20.87 17.67 -4.61
CA LYS A 265 -20.62 16.71 -3.54
C LYS A 265 -19.12 16.59 -3.27
N THR A 266 -18.32 16.60 -4.34
CA THR A 266 -16.86 16.48 -4.31
C THR A 266 -16.26 17.29 -5.45
N LEU A 267 -14.94 17.57 -5.34
CA LEU A 267 -14.14 18.08 -6.45
C LEU A 267 -12.93 17.17 -6.66
N PRO A 268 -12.66 16.73 -7.90
CA PRO A 268 -11.50 15.92 -8.18
C PRO A 268 -10.21 16.71 -7.97
N LEU A 269 -9.30 16.15 -7.19
CA LEU A 269 -7.94 16.65 -7.03
C LEU A 269 -7.12 16.12 -8.21
N LYS A 270 -7.04 16.94 -9.25
CA LYS A 270 -6.47 16.53 -10.55
C LYS A 270 -4.94 16.48 -10.52
N ILE A 271 -4.44 15.51 -9.79
CA ILE A 271 -3.03 15.18 -9.66
C ILE A 271 -2.88 13.69 -9.99
N GLN A 272 -2.06 13.40 -10.98
CA GLN A 272 -1.85 12.04 -11.45
C GLN A 272 -0.66 11.40 -10.72
N SER A 273 -0.95 10.66 -9.66
CA SER A 273 0.01 9.83 -8.95
C SER A 273 -0.23 8.34 -9.21
N TRP A 274 0.75 7.50 -8.90
CA TRP A 274 0.66 6.03 -9.05
C TRP A 274 -0.56 5.43 -8.37
N THR A 275 -1.11 6.11 -7.36
CA THR A 275 -2.29 5.65 -6.63
C THR A 275 -3.52 5.51 -7.53
N GLY A 276 -3.57 6.24 -8.65
CA GLY A 276 -4.61 6.10 -9.67
C GLY A 276 -4.64 4.73 -10.36
N PHE A 277 -3.60 3.91 -10.25
CA PHE A 277 -3.59 2.53 -10.74
C PHE A 277 -4.11 1.50 -9.72
N ILE A 278 -4.23 1.85 -8.44
CA ILE A 278 -4.66 0.92 -7.39
C ILE A 278 -6.03 0.28 -7.69
N PRO A 279 -7.01 0.98 -8.29
CA PRO A 279 -8.27 0.35 -8.70
C PRO A 279 -8.09 -0.83 -9.69
N MET A 280 -7.03 -0.85 -10.51
CA MET A 280 -6.71 -2.03 -11.32
C MET A 280 -6.16 -3.17 -10.45
N TYR A 281 -5.27 -2.87 -9.53
CA TYR A 281 -4.73 -3.86 -8.59
C TYR A 281 -5.85 -4.55 -7.80
N GLU A 282 -6.81 -3.79 -7.30
CA GLU A 282 -7.94 -4.28 -6.53
C GLU A 282 -9.06 -4.93 -7.37
N GLY A 283 -9.00 -4.83 -8.69
CA GLY A 283 -10.07 -5.33 -9.58
C GLY A 283 -11.34 -4.48 -9.49
N ILE A 284 -11.20 -3.20 -9.14
CA ILE A 284 -12.30 -2.23 -9.07
C ILE A 284 -12.59 -1.63 -10.43
N ALA A 285 -11.55 -1.32 -11.21
CA ALA A 285 -11.71 -0.70 -12.52
C ALA A 285 -12.52 -1.58 -13.47
N THR A 286 -13.31 -0.97 -14.36
CA THR A 286 -13.88 -1.69 -15.51
C THR A 286 -12.80 -1.93 -16.57
N GLU A 287 -13.06 -2.82 -17.53
CA GLU A 287 -12.15 -3.06 -18.67
C GLU A 287 -11.84 -1.77 -19.44
N GLU A 288 -12.84 -0.91 -19.66
CA GLU A 288 -12.65 0.38 -20.31
C GLU A 288 -11.77 1.33 -19.48
N GLN A 289 -12.01 1.40 -18.17
CA GLN A 289 -11.21 2.22 -17.27
C GLN A 289 -9.76 1.72 -17.24
N ALA A 290 -9.55 0.42 -17.15
CA ALA A 290 -8.24 -0.20 -17.18
C ALA A 290 -7.50 0.09 -18.50
N TRP A 291 -8.19 -0.03 -19.64
CA TRP A 291 -7.62 0.34 -20.94
C TRP A 291 -7.15 1.79 -20.96
N ARG A 292 -7.95 2.74 -20.45
CA ARG A 292 -7.57 4.16 -20.38
C ARG A 292 -6.35 4.41 -19.51
N LEU A 293 -6.25 3.72 -18.37
CA LEU A 293 -5.07 3.82 -17.48
C LEU A 293 -3.80 3.33 -18.21
N VAL A 294 -3.90 2.23 -18.98
CA VAL A 294 -2.78 1.73 -19.77
C VAL A 294 -2.41 2.70 -20.89
N GLN A 295 -3.38 3.33 -21.58
CA GLN A 295 -3.09 4.40 -22.55
C GLN A 295 -2.34 5.56 -21.89
N ARG A 296 -2.72 5.96 -20.66
CA ARG A 296 -2.03 7.00 -19.92
C ARG A 296 -0.61 6.57 -19.51
N TYR A 297 -0.41 5.31 -19.12
CA TYR A 297 0.92 4.76 -18.85
C TYR A 297 1.87 4.90 -20.05
N HIS A 298 1.37 4.69 -21.27
CA HIS A 298 2.15 4.81 -22.51
C HIS A 298 2.32 6.27 -23.01
N ALA A 299 1.57 7.21 -22.48
CA ALA A 299 1.65 8.61 -22.93
C ALA A 299 3.05 9.20 -22.65
N ASP A 300 3.46 10.14 -23.50
CA ASP A 300 4.71 10.85 -23.32
C ASP A 300 4.73 11.61 -21.98
N LYS A 301 5.87 11.57 -21.30
CA LYS A 301 6.07 12.20 -19.99
C LYS A 301 5.02 11.83 -18.93
N ALA A 302 4.43 10.64 -19.03
CA ALA A 302 3.54 10.12 -18.01
C ALA A 302 4.33 9.32 -16.95
N PHE A 303 4.01 8.06 -16.74
CA PHE A 303 4.57 7.25 -15.66
C PHE A 303 5.74 6.37 -16.08
N ARG A 304 5.81 5.97 -17.36
CA ARG A 304 6.81 5.01 -17.84
C ARG A 304 8.21 5.60 -17.77
N CYS A 305 9.13 4.87 -17.15
CA CYS A 305 10.54 5.22 -17.06
C CYS A 305 11.43 3.96 -17.26
N PRO A 306 12.77 4.11 -17.44
CA PRO A 306 13.68 2.99 -17.64
C PRO A 306 13.64 1.92 -16.54
N TYR A 307 13.23 2.25 -15.33
CA TYR A 307 13.23 1.37 -14.15
C TYR A 307 11.83 1.04 -13.62
N GLY A 308 10.81 1.13 -14.47
CA GLY A 308 9.42 0.83 -14.15
C GLY A 308 8.51 2.03 -14.29
N ILE A 309 7.96 2.52 -13.20
CA ILE A 309 7.09 3.70 -13.17
C ILE A 309 7.61 4.77 -12.22
N THR A 310 7.33 6.02 -12.55
CA THR A 310 7.45 7.13 -11.60
C THR A 310 6.23 7.18 -10.67
N THR A 311 6.40 7.59 -9.43
CA THR A 311 5.28 7.67 -8.47
C THR A 311 4.37 8.87 -8.70
N LEU A 312 4.84 9.90 -9.37
CA LEU A 312 4.05 11.01 -9.90
C LEU A 312 4.25 11.07 -11.41
N SER A 313 3.23 11.47 -12.15
CA SER A 313 3.37 11.67 -13.59
C SER A 313 4.43 12.72 -13.90
N GLN A 314 5.30 12.47 -14.89
CA GLN A 314 6.43 13.34 -15.22
C GLN A 314 6.01 14.71 -15.78
N ASP A 315 4.76 14.85 -16.24
CA ASP A 315 4.18 16.12 -16.69
C ASP A 315 3.46 16.89 -15.58
N GLU A 316 3.42 16.37 -14.34
CA GLU A 316 2.91 17.12 -13.20
C GLU A 316 3.88 18.21 -12.75
N SER A 317 3.35 19.39 -12.42
CA SER A 317 4.16 20.54 -12.02
C SER A 317 4.97 20.32 -10.74
N MET A 318 4.54 19.37 -9.90
CA MET A 318 5.20 18.99 -8.64
C MET A 318 6.19 17.83 -8.81
N PHE A 319 6.40 17.33 -10.02
CA PHE A 319 7.35 16.24 -10.26
C PHE A 319 8.74 16.60 -9.76
N ASN A 320 9.27 15.81 -8.84
CA ASN A 320 10.57 16.04 -8.20
C ASN A 320 11.23 14.72 -7.82
N ILE A 321 12.39 14.45 -8.37
CA ILE A 321 13.17 13.23 -8.12
C ILE A 321 14.27 13.40 -7.06
N ASP A 322 14.50 14.62 -6.61
CA ASP A 322 15.51 14.92 -5.61
C ASP A 322 14.99 14.61 -4.20
N ALA A 323 15.91 14.33 -3.29
CA ALA A 323 15.56 14.18 -1.88
C ALA A 323 14.92 15.47 -1.35
N THR A 324 13.87 15.32 -0.56
CA THR A 324 13.18 16.42 0.13
C THR A 324 13.58 16.44 1.62
N ILE A 325 13.11 17.45 2.37
CA ILE A 325 13.32 17.49 3.83
C ILE A 325 12.65 16.26 4.49
N ASN A 326 11.48 15.85 3.99
CA ASN A 326 10.91 14.54 4.31
C ASN A 326 11.75 13.47 3.58
N PRO A 327 12.33 12.49 4.28
CA PRO A 327 13.12 11.43 3.65
C PRO A 327 12.32 10.52 2.72
N SER A 328 10.99 10.54 2.80
CA SER A 328 10.08 9.71 2.01
C SER A 328 9.49 10.54 0.86
N ASN A 329 10.12 10.49 -0.32
CA ASN A 329 9.71 11.27 -1.50
C ASN A 329 8.91 10.43 -2.51
N TRP A 330 7.61 10.75 -2.67
CA TRP A 330 6.68 10.13 -3.62
C TRP A 330 6.34 11.04 -4.83
N LEU A 331 7.11 12.10 -5.05
CA LEU A 331 6.87 13.06 -6.13
C LEU A 331 7.55 12.69 -7.47
N GLY A 332 8.00 11.45 -7.63
CA GLY A 332 8.62 11.03 -8.90
C GLY A 332 9.57 9.84 -8.83
N PRO A 333 10.32 9.60 -7.74
CA PRO A 333 11.20 8.43 -7.64
C PRO A 333 10.48 7.10 -7.89
N VAL A 334 11.26 6.09 -8.27
CA VAL A 334 10.78 4.71 -8.39
C VAL A 334 10.74 4.05 -7.03
N TRP A 335 9.58 3.52 -6.66
CA TRP A 335 9.34 2.70 -5.46
C TRP A 335 8.88 1.30 -5.90
N LEU A 336 9.54 0.25 -5.40
CA LEU A 336 9.23 -1.11 -5.85
C LEU A 336 7.80 -1.55 -5.52
N VAL A 337 7.21 -1.04 -4.44
CA VAL A 337 5.80 -1.27 -4.12
C VAL A 337 4.86 -0.68 -5.18
N ALA A 338 5.17 0.51 -5.70
CA ALA A 338 4.39 1.12 -6.79
C ALA A 338 4.54 0.32 -8.09
N ASN A 339 5.77 -0.08 -8.44
CA ASN A 339 6.00 -0.97 -9.58
C ASN A 339 5.19 -2.27 -9.45
N TYR A 340 5.20 -2.89 -8.25
CA TYR A 340 4.47 -4.12 -8.00
C TYR A 340 2.96 -3.97 -8.18
N VAL A 341 2.38 -2.96 -7.53
CA VAL A 341 0.93 -2.71 -7.61
C VAL A 341 0.48 -2.47 -9.05
N VAL A 342 1.24 -1.68 -9.80
CA VAL A 342 0.90 -1.38 -11.20
C VAL A 342 1.06 -2.60 -12.10
N GLN A 343 2.17 -3.34 -12.01
CA GLN A 343 2.35 -4.55 -12.81
C GLN A 343 1.29 -5.61 -12.50
N LYS A 344 0.93 -5.79 -11.22
CA LYS A 344 -0.12 -6.73 -10.81
C LYS A 344 -1.48 -6.32 -11.34
N GLY A 345 -1.80 -5.02 -11.31
CA GLY A 345 -2.98 -4.46 -11.93
C GLY A 345 -3.00 -4.72 -13.44
N PHE A 346 -1.92 -4.48 -14.13
CA PHE A 346 -1.81 -4.76 -15.58
C PHE A 346 -2.03 -6.23 -15.90
N ARG A 347 -1.37 -7.15 -15.17
CA ARG A 347 -1.59 -8.60 -15.36
C ARG A 347 -3.05 -8.99 -15.18
N ARG A 348 -3.71 -8.44 -14.16
CA ARG A 348 -5.13 -8.75 -13.86
C ARG A 348 -6.04 -8.47 -15.05
N TYR A 349 -5.75 -7.43 -15.84
CA TYR A 349 -6.52 -7.01 -17.01
C TYR A 349 -5.90 -7.47 -18.34
N GLY A 350 -4.98 -8.45 -18.32
CA GLY A 350 -4.42 -9.06 -19.52
C GLY A 350 -3.28 -8.29 -20.20
N TYR A 351 -2.80 -7.18 -19.62
CA TYR A 351 -1.66 -6.41 -20.14
C TYR A 351 -0.34 -7.03 -19.68
N VAL A 352 -0.13 -8.30 -20.04
CA VAL A 352 0.99 -9.12 -19.55
C VAL A 352 2.35 -8.61 -20.05
N LYS A 353 2.41 -8.01 -21.23
CA LYS A 353 3.63 -7.43 -21.78
C LYS A 353 4.12 -6.24 -20.97
N GLU A 354 3.24 -5.31 -20.67
CA GLU A 354 3.53 -4.13 -19.85
C GLU A 354 3.92 -4.54 -18.42
N ALA A 355 3.25 -5.55 -17.86
CA ALA A 355 3.59 -6.11 -16.57
C ALA A 355 5.01 -6.70 -16.58
N ALA A 356 5.36 -7.48 -17.58
CA ALA A 356 6.70 -8.07 -17.74
C ALA A 356 7.79 -7.01 -17.93
N GLU A 357 7.51 -5.93 -18.67
CA GLU A 357 8.44 -4.80 -18.83
C GLU A 357 8.76 -4.15 -17.47
N ILE A 358 7.76 -3.92 -16.60
CA ILE A 358 7.97 -3.37 -15.26
C ILE A 358 8.74 -4.36 -14.38
N ALA A 359 8.41 -5.65 -14.44
CA ALA A 359 9.10 -6.70 -13.68
C ALA A 359 10.59 -6.78 -14.06
N ALA A 360 10.90 -6.80 -15.35
CA ALA A 360 12.28 -6.78 -15.85
C ALA A 360 13.04 -5.53 -15.42
N ALA A 361 12.40 -4.37 -15.50
CA ALA A 361 13.00 -3.08 -15.12
C ALA A 361 13.31 -3.04 -13.62
N SER A 362 12.40 -3.51 -12.76
CA SER A 362 12.58 -3.59 -11.32
C SER A 362 13.73 -4.51 -10.94
N LEU A 363 13.84 -5.66 -11.59
CA LEU A 363 14.91 -6.62 -11.32
C LEU A 363 16.29 -6.05 -11.73
N ARG A 364 16.37 -5.40 -12.90
CA ARG A 364 17.60 -4.71 -13.35
C ARG A 364 18.03 -3.60 -12.41
N LEU A 365 17.07 -2.82 -11.90
CA LEU A 365 17.30 -1.75 -10.93
C LEU A 365 18.00 -2.28 -9.68
N LEU A 366 17.41 -3.28 -9.03
CA LEU A 366 17.99 -3.86 -7.82
C LEU A 366 19.34 -4.54 -8.08
N ALA A 367 19.49 -5.25 -9.21
CA ALA A 367 20.77 -5.84 -9.59
C ALA A 367 21.85 -4.78 -9.89
N GLN A 368 21.49 -3.62 -10.42
CA GLN A 368 22.38 -2.47 -10.60
C GLN A 368 22.83 -1.92 -9.25
N ASP A 369 21.89 -1.70 -8.32
CA ASP A 369 22.18 -1.19 -6.98
C ASP A 369 23.13 -2.12 -6.23
N LEU A 370 22.86 -3.41 -6.18
CA LEU A 370 23.74 -4.40 -5.55
C LEU A 370 25.17 -4.42 -6.11
N ARG A 371 25.34 -4.15 -7.42
CA ARG A 371 26.68 -4.09 -8.04
C ARG A 371 27.43 -2.82 -7.69
N THR A 372 26.71 -1.73 -7.43
CA THR A 372 27.30 -0.41 -7.20
C THR A 372 27.51 -0.07 -5.72
N SER A 373 26.54 -0.46 -4.87
CA SER A 373 26.51 -0.12 -3.45
C SER A 373 26.67 -1.33 -2.51
N SER A 374 26.47 -2.56 -3.03
CA SER A 374 26.42 -3.80 -2.25
C SER A 374 25.26 -3.87 -1.24
N GLU A 375 24.25 -3.05 -1.44
CA GLU A 375 23.01 -3.01 -0.63
C GLU A 375 21.79 -2.63 -1.47
N LEU A 376 20.60 -2.63 -0.88
CA LEU A 376 19.36 -2.17 -1.50
C LEU A 376 18.88 -0.92 -0.79
N HIS A 377 18.26 0.00 -1.53
CA HIS A 377 17.74 1.26 -1.02
C HIS A 377 16.21 1.32 -1.10
N GLU A 378 15.64 2.29 -0.41
CA GLU A 378 14.20 2.43 -0.29
C GLU A 378 13.53 2.88 -1.59
N TYR A 379 14.14 3.86 -2.31
CA TYR A 379 13.67 4.33 -3.60
C TYR A 379 14.80 4.88 -4.47
N TYR A 380 14.52 5.06 -5.75
CA TYR A 380 15.54 5.22 -6.79
C TYR A 380 15.20 6.34 -7.77
N ASN A 381 16.25 6.95 -8.34
CA ASN A 381 16.10 7.88 -9.44
C ASN A 381 15.53 7.16 -10.69
N PRO A 382 14.41 7.62 -11.26
CA PRO A 382 13.70 6.93 -12.33
C PRO A 382 14.47 6.88 -13.66
N PHE A 383 15.46 7.75 -13.87
CA PHE A 383 16.18 7.88 -15.13
C PHE A 383 17.55 7.22 -15.10
N THR A 384 18.21 7.23 -13.96
CA THR A 384 19.58 6.69 -13.80
C THR A 384 19.63 5.37 -13.03
N GLY A 385 18.58 5.06 -12.26
CA GLY A 385 18.58 3.93 -11.32
C GLY A 385 19.50 4.14 -10.12
N ALA A 386 20.01 5.34 -9.92
CA ALA A 386 20.83 5.64 -8.74
C ALA A 386 19.95 5.61 -7.47
N PRO A 387 20.46 5.03 -6.36
CA PRO A 387 19.76 5.07 -5.08
C PRO A 387 19.63 6.52 -4.58
N VAL A 388 18.52 6.85 -3.91
CA VAL A 388 18.29 8.21 -3.38
C VAL A 388 18.40 8.23 -1.86
N MET A 389 17.76 7.29 -1.15
CA MET A 389 17.71 7.30 0.32
C MET A 389 17.74 5.89 0.92
N ASN A 390 18.09 5.84 2.20
CA ASN A 390 17.88 4.72 3.12
C ASN A 390 18.46 3.38 2.63
N GLY A 391 19.78 3.25 2.60
CA GLY A 391 20.46 1.98 2.34
C GLY A 391 20.15 0.91 3.40
N GLY A 392 20.20 -0.37 3.00
CA GLY A 392 19.84 -1.51 3.85
C GLY A 392 18.35 -1.84 3.88
N PHE A 393 17.52 -1.20 3.04
CA PHE A 393 16.09 -1.40 2.99
C PHE A 393 15.72 -2.64 2.17
N ILE A 394 15.04 -3.61 2.78
CA ILE A 394 14.69 -4.89 2.15
C ILE A 394 13.20 -4.97 1.78
N ASN A 395 12.32 -4.59 2.66
CA ASN A 395 10.86 -4.64 2.63
C ASN A 395 10.26 -4.85 1.21
N TRP A 396 9.76 -3.81 0.57
CA TRP A 396 9.15 -3.94 -0.77
C TRP A 396 10.13 -4.19 -1.92
N ASN A 397 11.45 -4.13 -1.69
CA ASN A 397 12.40 -4.63 -2.66
C ASN A 397 12.27 -6.15 -2.90
N LEU A 398 11.74 -6.91 -1.92
CA LEU A 398 11.33 -8.31 -2.08
C LEU A 398 10.37 -8.50 -3.27
N LEU A 399 9.49 -7.54 -3.51
CA LEU A 399 8.46 -7.61 -4.54
C LEU A 399 9.01 -7.73 -5.97
N ALA A 400 10.26 -7.35 -6.21
CA ALA A 400 10.91 -7.58 -7.49
C ALA A 400 11.04 -9.08 -7.82
N LEU A 401 11.22 -9.92 -6.80
CA LEU A 401 11.26 -11.39 -6.95
C LEU A 401 9.86 -11.94 -7.25
N ASN A 402 8.83 -11.43 -6.58
CA ASN A 402 7.44 -11.78 -6.86
C ASN A 402 7.08 -11.40 -8.32
N MET A 403 7.41 -10.17 -8.74
CA MET A 403 7.18 -9.71 -10.12
C MET A 403 7.87 -10.65 -11.13
N ALA A 404 9.11 -11.05 -10.88
CA ALA A 404 9.84 -11.94 -11.77
C ALA A 404 9.23 -13.35 -11.86
N GLN A 405 8.74 -13.88 -10.74
CA GLN A 405 8.06 -15.20 -10.71
C GLN A 405 6.70 -15.15 -11.40
N GLU A 406 5.92 -14.09 -11.17
CA GLU A 406 4.60 -13.90 -11.77
C GLU A 406 4.65 -13.69 -13.28
N ASN A 407 5.77 -13.21 -13.81
CA ASN A 407 5.99 -12.94 -15.23
C ASN A 407 7.04 -13.88 -15.88
N LYS A 408 7.28 -15.05 -15.28
CA LYS A 408 8.37 -15.94 -15.74
C LYS A 408 8.24 -16.37 -17.21
N GLU A 409 7.03 -16.61 -17.69
CA GLU A 409 6.77 -17.02 -19.07
C GLU A 409 7.18 -15.93 -20.05
N GLU A 410 6.83 -14.68 -19.77
CA GLU A 410 7.15 -13.53 -20.62
C GLU A 410 8.63 -13.11 -20.50
N LEU A 411 9.29 -13.41 -19.38
CA LEU A 411 10.66 -12.96 -19.13
C LEU A 411 11.74 -13.96 -19.57
N TYR A 412 11.44 -15.28 -19.51
CA TYR A 412 12.46 -16.31 -19.67
C TYR A 412 12.18 -17.31 -20.80
N ASP A 413 10.94 -17.38 -21.30
CA ASP A 413 10.53 -18.33 -22.33
C ASP A 413 10.45 -17.69 -23.74
N CYS A 414 11.00 -16.46 -23.93
CA CYS A 414 11.09 -15.75 -25.20
C CYS A 414 12.44 -15.90 -25.87
#